data_0719be74897a42e1c3c5162d2d928af6
#
_entry.id   0719be74897a42e1c3c5162d2d928af6
#
_cell.length_a   1.000
_cell.length_b   1.000
_cell.length_c   1.000
_cell.angle_alpha   90.00
_cell.angle_beta   90.00
_cell.angle_gamma   90.00
#
_symmetry.space_group_name_H-M   'P 1'
#
loop_
_entity.id
_entity.type
_entity.pdbx_description
1 polymer ?
#
loop_
_entity_poly.entity_id
_entity_poly.type
_entity_poly.pdbx_seq_one_letter_code
_entity_poly.pdbx_strand_id
1 'polypeptide(L)'
;RLPQCPLFGLSFSLGANIMAKYVGEEGVRCPLVAAVSVGNPYDMYRVIRHLDAQWIGCTRVYDVAILNFLKTAFKSNRDAILSAPAGFNAKKIARSASIMEFTEEMTRKAFGYDSAKHLLDDSSCQPHLRNIRIPMLFLNSLDDPICIRPLIPFEEFASNPYLVLALTDDGGHIGYVGGLWPKSWIEHPVSQFFQAMLVHAEPSQRGEQL
;
A
#
# COMPACT_ATOMS: atom_id res chain seq x y z
N ARG A 1 -8.23 -25.12 6.90
CA ARG A 1 -7.02 -24.64 7.61
C ARG A 1 -5.87 -25.56 7.25
N LEU A 2 -4.74 -25.00 6.82
CA LEU A 2 -3.47 -25.70 6.65
C LEU A 2 -2.58 -25.30 7.83
N PRO A 3 -2.71 -25.94 9.01
CA PRO A 3 -2.16 -25.41 10.27
C PRO A 3 -0.63 -25.46 10.37
N GLN A 4 0.07 -26.00 9.38
CA GLN A 4 1.53 -26.14 9.39
C GLN A 4 2.22 -25.48 8.19
N CYS A 5 1.49 -24.74 7.36
CA CYS A 5 2.10 -24.04 6.23
C CYS A 5 2.53 -22.63 6.63
N PRO A 6 3.78 -22.22 6.40
CA PRO A 6 4.22 -20.85 6.59
C PRO A 6 3.46 -19.92 5.63
N LEU A 7 2.97 -18.78 6.16
CA LEU A 7 2.26 -17.79 5.39
C LEU A 7 3.19 -16.61 5.06
N PHE A 8 3.19 -16.19 3.80
CA PHE A 8 3.93 -15.03 3.32
C PHE A 8 2.97 -14.01 2.71
N GLY A 9 3.27 -12.73 2.88
CA GLY A 9 2.50 -11.64 2.30
C GLY A 9 3.24 -11.00 1.13
N LEU A 10 2.58 -10.83 -0.02
CA LEU A 10 3.07 -10.00 -1.13
C LEU A 10 2.01 -8.98 -1.50
N SER A 11 2.39 -7.72 -1.58
CA SER A 11 1.45 -6.62 -1.76
C SER A 11 2.02 -5.48 -2.59
N PHE A 12 1.14 -4.77 -3.31
CA PHE A 12 1.49 -3.73 -4.26
C PHE A 12 0.68 -2.45 -4.00
N SER A 13 1.32 -1.28 -4.19
CA SER A 13 0.68 0.03 -4.16
C SER A 13 -0.17 0.23 -2.89
N LEU A 14 -1.45 0.58 -3.00
CA LEU A 14 -2.38 0.69 -1.87
C LEU A 14 -2.44 -0.59 -1.02
N GLY A 15 -2.39 -1.77 -1.67
CA GLY A 15 -2.32 -3.05 -0.95
C GLY A 15 -1.04 -3.19 -0.13
N ALA A 16 0.07 -2.61 -0.59
CA ALA A 16 1.33 -2.57 0.16
C ALA A 16 1.21 -1.73 1.44
N ASN A 17 0.52 -0.59 1.38
CA ASN A 17 0.22 0.22 2.55
C ASN A 17 -0.67 -0.54 3.54
N ILE A 18 -1.76 -1.15 3.06
CA ILE A 18 -2.67 -1.95 3.90
C ILE A 18 -1.92 -3.10 4.60
N MET A 19 -1.09 -3.82 3.87
CA MET A 19 -0.29 -4.92 4.42
C MET A 19 0.69 -4.42 5.49
N ALA A 20 1.42 -3.35 5.21
CA ALA A 20 2.39 -2.80 6.16
C ALA A 20 1.70 -2.27 7.43
N LYS A 21 0.54 -1.61 7.29
CA LYS A 21 -0.29 -1.18 8.43
C LYS A 21 -0.75 -2.38 9.25
N TYR A 22 -1.35 -3.39 8.62
CA TYR A 22 -1.78 -4.62 9.28
C TYR A 22 -0.64 -5.31 10.05
N VAL A 23 0.51 -5.52 9.41
CA VAL A 23 1.66 -6.16 10.05
C VAL A 23 2.15 -5.33 11.26
N GLY A 24 2.16 -4.00 11.13
CA GLY A 24 2.56 -3.12 12.22
C GLY A 24 1.54 -3.05 13.36
N GLU A 25 0.24 -3.15 13.08
CA GLU A 25 -0.82 -3.22 14.10
C GLU A 25 -0.81 -4.56 14.85
N GLU A 26 -0.59 -5.67 14.14
CA GLU A 26 -0.48 -7.00 14.76
C GLU A 26 0.85 -7.18 15.53
N GLY A 27 1.93 -6.56 15.07
CA GLY A 27 3.24 -6.65 15.70
C GLY A 27 3.69 -8.10 15.89
N VAL A 28 3.94 -8.50 17.14
CA VAL A 28 4.35 -9.88 17.48
C VAL A 28 3.27 -10.95 17.27
N ARG A 29 2.03 -10.54 17.08
CA ARG A 29 0.91 -11.48 16.84
C ARG A 29 0.68 -11.74 15.34
N CYS A 30 1.43 -11.08 14.48
CA CYS A 30 1.28 -11.24 13.03
C CYS A 30 1.49 -12.71 12.62
N PRO A 31 0.53 -13.34 11.93
CA PRO A 31 0.64 -14.75 11.55
C PRO A 31 1.55 -14.99 10.34
N LEU A 32 2.06 -13.93 9.71
CA LEU A 32 2.95 -14.04 8.56
C LEU A 32 4.39 -14.30 9.03
N VAL A 33 5.08 -15.18 8.31
CA VAL A 33 6.51 -15.45 8.51
C VAL A 33 7.33 -14.25 8.00
N ALA A 34 6.98 -13.72 6.85
CA ALA A 34 7.57 -12.53 6.26
C ALA A 34 6.62 -11.89 5.25
N ALA A 35 6.88 -10.63 4.88
CA ALA A 35 6.08 -9.93 3.87
C ALA A 35 6.95 -9.10 2.92
N VAL A 36 6.42 -8.84 1.72
CA VAL A 36 7.00 -7.94 0.73
C VAL A 36 5.98 -6.88 0.34
N SER A 37 6.42 -5.65 0.34
CA SER A 37 5.67 -4.43 0.06
C SER A 37 6.31 -3.72 -1.13
N VAL A 38 5.58 -3.54 -2.22
CA VAL A 38 6.08 -2.98 -3.48
C VAL A 38 5.35 -1.70 -3.83
N GLY A 39 6.10 -0.61 -4.09
CA GLY A 39 5.52 0.69 -4.45
C GLY A 39 4.59 1.25 -3.37
N ASN A 40 5.02 1.22 -2.12
CA ASN A 40 4.20 1.57 -0.97
C ASN A 40 4.01 3.08 -0.81
N PRO A 41 2.76 3.58 -0.79
CA PRO A 41 2.43 4.96 -0.44
C PRO A 41 2.34 5.12 1.09
N TYR A 42 3.47 5.23 1.78
CA TYR A 42 3.59 5.23 3.25
C TYR A 42 2.69 6.23 3.98
N ASP A 43 2.53 7.43 3.42
CA ASP A 43 1.68 8.53 3.91
C ASP A 43 0.61 8.83 2.86
N MET A 44 -0.57 8.29 3.06
CA MET A 44 -1.68 8.39 2.10
C MET A 44 -2.13 9.83 1.87
N TYR A 45 -2.15 10.66 2.92
CA TYR A 45 -2.56 12.06 2.78
C TYR A 45 -1.57 12.84 1.90
N ARG A 46 -0.27 12.71 2.17
CA ARG A 46 0.76 13.43 1.41
C ARG A 46 0.85 12.92 -0.04
N VAL A 47 0.70 11.61 -0.27
CA VAL A 47 0.66 11.03 -1.62
C VAL A 47 -0.52 11.58 -2.43
N ILE A 48 -1.73 11.57 -1.87
CA ILE A 48 -2.90 12.11 -2.59
C ILE A 48 -2.75 13.62 -2.82
N ARG A 49 -2.24 14.37 -1.85
CA ARG A 49 -1.93 15.79 -2.02
C ARG A 49 -0.90 16.03 -3.13
N HIS A 50 0.10 15.17 -3.24
CA HIS A 50 1.08 15.24 -4.33
C HIS A 50 0.42 15.01 -5.70
N LEU A 51 -0.43 13.98 -5.83
CA LEU A 51 -1.15 13.68 -7.06
C LEU A 51 -2.07 14.84 -7.48
N ASP A 52 -2.90 15.32 -6.57
CA ASP A 52 -3.87 16.41 -6.80
C ASP A 52 -3.18 17.73 -7.16
N ALA A 53 -1.95 17.98 -6.72
CA ALA A 53 -1.20 19.19 -7.01
C ALA A 53 -0.60 19.24 -8.43
N GLN A 54 -0.62 18.14 -9.17
CA GLN A 54 0.00 18.06 -10.50
C GLN A 54 -0.98 18.49 -11.59
N TRP A 55 -0.59 19.48 -12.38
CA TRP A 55 -1.40 20.01 -13.48
C TRP A 55 -1.01 19.42 -14.83
N ILE A 56 0.25 19.01 -15.01
CA ILE A 56 0.83 18.52 -16.26
C ILE A 56 1.80 17.39 -15.95
N GLY A 57 2.00 16.47 -16.92
CA GLY A 57 2.99 15.40 -16.84
C GLY A 57 2.41 14.01 -16.53
N CYS A 58 3.31 13.03 -16.40
CA CYS A 58 2.91 11.64 -16.17
C CYS A 58 2.13 11.44 -14.86
N THR A 59 2.45 12.18 -13.81
CA THR A 59 1.73 12.12 -12.53
C THR A 59 0.26 12.50 -12.68
N ARG A 60 -0.05 13.47 -13.55
CA ARG A 60 -1.44 13.85 -13.85
C ARG A 60 -2.22 12.72 -14.52
N VAL A 61 -1.56 11.91 -15.34
CA VAL A 61 -2.19 10.74 -15.97
C VAL A 61 -2.61 9.73 -14.90
N TYR A 62 -1.76 9.48 -13.90
CA TYR A 62 -2.10 8.60 -12.77
C TYR A 62 -3.26 9.14 -11.93
N ASP A 63 -3.25 10.43 -11.59
CA ASP A 63 -4.34 11.07 -10.85
C ASP A 63 -5.68 10.89 -11.57
N VAL A 64 -5.75 11.22 -12.86
CA VAL A 64 -6.95 11.05 -13.68
C VAL A 64 -7.37 9.58 -13.78
N ALA A 65 -6.44 8.66 -13.96
CA ALA A 65 -6.73 7.24 -14.07
C ALA A 65 -7.31 6.68 -12.76
N ILE A 66 -6.70 7.01 -11.62
CA ILE A 66 -7.17 6.60 -10.29
C ILE A 66 -8.56 7.19 -10.01
N LEU A 67 -8.75 8.49 -10.24
CA LEU A 67 -10.05 9.13 -10.04
C LEU A 67 -11.15 8.50 -10.90
N ASN A 68 -10.85 8.22 -12.18
CA ASN A 68 -11.80 7.56 -13.07
C ASN A 68 -12.12 6.13 -12.63
N PHE A 69 -11.13 5.38 -12.13
CA PHE A 69 -11.35 4.06 -11.55
C PHE A 69 -12.30 4.15 -10.35
N LEU A 70 -12.06 5.08 -9.41
CA LEU A 70 -12.90 5.30 -8.23
C LEU A 70 -14.35 5.67 -8.62
N LYS A 71 -14.51 6.58 -9.59
CA LYS A 71 -15.84 6.97 -10.10
C LYS A 71 -16.55 5.82 -10.80
N THR A 72 -15.82 4.97 -11.52
CA THR A 72 -16.39 3.79 -12.18
C THR A 72 -16.86 2.78 -11.13
N ALA A 73 -16.04 2.52 -10.10
CA ALA A 73 -16.42 1.66 -8.98
C ALA A 73 -17.67 2.19 -8.25
N PHE A 74 -17.74 3.50 -7.99
CA PHE A 74 -18.94 4.14 -7.45
C PHE A 74 -20.15 3.93 -8.35
N LYS A 75 -20.02 4.19 -9.66
CA LYS A 75 -21.12 4.05 -10.63
C LYS A 75 -21.66 2.62 -10.66
N SER A 76 -20.78 1.62 -10.65
CA SER A 76 -21.17 0.20 -10.69
C SER A 76 -21.89 -0.26 -9.41
N ASN A 77 -21.64 0.40 -8.27
CA ASN A 77 -22.22 0.03 -6.97
C ASN A 77 -23.14 1.13 -6.43
N ARG A 78 -23.60 2.04 -7.29
CA ARG A 78 -24.28 3.28 -6.92
C ARG A 78 -25.49 3.06 -6.00
N ASP A 79 -26.36 2.15 -6.35
CA ASP A 79 -27.63 1.96 -5.63
C ASP A 79 -27.38 1.34 -4.24
N ALA A 80 -26.45 0.40 -4.14
CA ALA A 80 -26.02 -0.16 -2.85
C ALA A 80 -25.37 0.92 -1.94
N ILE A 81 -24.50 1.76 -2.50
CA ILE A 81 -23.85 2.84 -1.76
C ILE A 81 -24.87 3.87 -1.28
N LEU A 82 -25.80 4.31 -2.15
CA LEU A 82 -26.77 5.34 -1.82
C LEU A 82 -27.87 4.86 -0.86
N SER A 83 -28.07 3.57 -0.73
CA SER A 83 -29.01 2.99 0.27
C SER A 83 -28.43 3.00 1.69
N ALA A 84 -27.12 3.19 1.85
CA ALA A 84 -26.50 3.26 3.17
C ALA A 84 -26.81 4.61 3.87
N PRO A 85 -26.94 4.63 5.20
CA PRO A 85 -27.41 5.80 5.97
C PRO A 85 -26.37 6.94 6.09
N ALA A 86 -25.28 6.90 5.34
CA ALA A 86 -24.16 7.84 5.44
C ALA A 86 -24.38 9.21 4.75
N GLY A 87 -25.56 9.49 4.19
CA GLY A 87 -25.90 10.78 3.61
C GLY A 87 -25.09 11.14 2.35
N PHE A 88 -24.92 10.18 1.45
CA PHE A 88 -24.17 10.36 0.21
C PHE A 88 -24.89 11.30 -0.78
N ASN A 89 -24.12 12.17 -1.45
CA ASN A 89 -24.61 13.01 -2.54
C ASN A 89 -24.03 12.51 -3.87
N ALA A 90 -24.82 11.74 -4.61
CA ALA A 90 -24.39 11.13 -5.88
C ALA A 90 -23.88 12.18 -6.91
N LYS A 91 -24.47 13.37 -6.95
CA LYS A 91 -24.04 14.42 -7.88
C LYS A 91 -22.67 14.97 -7.51
N LYS A 92 -22.40 15.19 -6.21
CA LYS A 92 -21.10 15.66 -5.74
C LYS A 92 -20.02 14.61 -5.99
N ILE A 93 -20.28 13.35 -5.63
CA ILE A 93 -19.36 12.22 -5.86
C ILE A 93 -19.00 12.12 -7.36
N ALA A 94 -19.99 12.11 -8.23
CA ALA A 94 -19.76 12.01 -9.68
C ALA A 94 -19.00 13.23 -10.27
N ARG A 95 -19.14 14.42 -9.67
CA ARG A 95 -18.50 15.66 -10.12
C ARG A 95 -17.13 15.92 -9.48
N SER A 96 -16.68 15.12 -8.53
CA SER A 96 -15.38 15.31 -7.90
C SER A 96 -14.30 15.51 -8.96
N ALA A 97 -13.51 16.55 -8.83
CA ALA A 97 -12.45 16.90 -9.77
C ALA A 97 -11.09 16.33 -9.38
N SER A 98 -10.95 15.81 -8.14
CA SER A 98 -9.72 15.25 -7.61
C SER A 98 -10.00 14.00 -6.74
N ILE A 99 -8.94 13.23 -6.44
CA ILE A 99 -9.01 12.09 -5.52
C ILE A 99 -9.40 12.57 -4.12
N MET A 100 -8.88 13.72 -3.68
CA MET A 100 -9.21 14.30 -2.37
C MET A 100 -10.71 14.63 -2.26
N GLU A 101 -11.28 15.28 -3.28
CA GLU A 101 -12.72 15.57 -3.30
C GLU A 101 -13.58 14.31 -3.31
N PHE A 102 -13.18 13.30 -4.07
CA PHE A 102 -13.87 12.01 -4.06
C PHE A 102 -13.80 11.36 -2.67
N THR A 103 -12.63 11.39 -2.05
CA THR A 103 -12.43 10.86 -0.69
C THR A 103 -13.30 11.61 0.31
N GLU A 104 -13.40 12.94 0.21
CA GLU A 104 -14.24 13.78 1.09
C GLU A 104 -15.73 13.48 0.92
N GLU A 105 -16.22 13.37 -0.32
CA GLU A 105 -17.65 13.22 -0.59
C GLU A 105 -18.15 11.77 -0.46
N MET A 106 -17.27 10.79 -0.62
CA MET A 106 -17.64 9.36 -0.61
C MET A 106 -16.90 8.56 0.45
N THR A 107 -15.57 8.40 0.34
CA THR A 107 -14.84 7.37 1.08
C THR A 107 -14.87 7.63 2.59
N ARG A 108 -14.61 8.86 3.05
CA ARG A 108 -14.66 9.17 4.48
C ARG A 108 -16.02 8.93 5.11
N LYS A 109 -17.10 9.24 4.37
CA LYS A 109 -18.47 9.02 4.85
C LYS A 109 -18.81 7.55 4.95
N ALA A 110 -18.32 6.73 4.00
CA ALA A 110 -18.53 5.29 4.00
C ALA A 110 -17.89 4.63 5.24
N PHE A 111 -16.75 5.16 5.69
CA PHE A 111 -16.02 4.66 6.86
C PHE A 111 -16.28 5.45 8.16
N GLY A 112 -17.14 6.46 8.14
CA GLY A 112 -17.54 7.22 9.34
C GLY A 112 -16.50 8.21 9.86
N TYR A 113 -15.57 8.68 9.00
CA TYR A 113 -14.57 9.68 9.39
C TYR A 113 -15.08 11.12 9.23
N ASP A 114 -14.61 12.03 10.08
CA ASP A 114 -15.01 13.44 10.09
C ASP A 114 -14.47 14.21 8.87
N SER A 115 -13.32 13.81 8.32
CA SER A 115 -12.68 14.42 7.15
C SER A 115 -11.88 13.42 6.33
N ALA A 116 -11.65 13.76 5.05
CA ALA A 116 -10.75 12.99 4.19
C ALA A 116 -9.33 12.91 4.78
N LYS A 117 -8.84 14.01 5.36
CA LYS A 117 -7.53 14.03 6.02
C LYS A 117 -7.45 13.02 7.15
N HIS A 118 -8.44 12.99 8.06
CA HIS A 118 -8.49 12.05 9.18
C HIS A 118 -8.46 10.59 8.68
N LEU A 119 -9.30 10.25 7.69
CA LEU A 119 -9.28 8.93 7.05
C LEU A 119 -7.90 8.57 6.48
N LEU A 120 -7.28 9.48 5.73
CA LEU A 120 -6.02 9.22 5.04
C LEU A 120 -4.83 9.13 6.00
N ASP A 121 -4.81 9.96 7.04
CA ASP A 121 -3.81 9.87 8.12
C ASP A 121 -3.92 8.52 8.84
N ASP A 122 -5.13 8.13 9.24
CA ASP A 122 -5.35 6.84 9.89
C ASP A 122 -5.08 5.65 8.97
N SER A 123 -5.31 5.78 7.67
CA SER A 123 -5.01 4.73 6.68
C SER A 123 -3.52 4.58 6.36
N SER A 124 -2.67 5.51 6.79
CA SER A 124 -1.24 5.51 6.50
C SER A 124 -0.48 4.47 7.32
N CYS A 125 0.41 3.72 6.67
CA CYS A 125 1.21 2.70 7.37
C CYS A 125 2.45 3.28 8.08
N GLN A 126 2.90 4.48 7.73
CA GLN A 126 4.14 5.06 8.26
C GLN A 126 4.22 5.01 9.80
N PRO A 127 3.21 5.41 10.60
CA PRO A 127 3.28 5.37 12.06
C PRO A 127 3.42 3.95 12.63
N HIS A 128 3.03 2.94 11.86
CA HIS A 128 3.01 1.54 12.27
C HIS A 128 4.30 0.79 11.93
N LEU A 129 5.17 1.34 11.05
CA LEU A 129 6.41 0.70 10.63
C LEU A 129 7.33 0.34 11.80
N ARG A 130 7.41 1.19 12.82
CA ARG A 130 8.20 0.96 14.04
C ARG A 130 7.73 -0.25 14.86
N ASN A 131 6.50 -0.70 14.66
CA ASN A 131 5.89 -1.81 15.41
C ASN A 131 5.97 -3.15 14.68
N ILE A 132 6.43 -3.18 13.43
CA ILE A 132 6.63 -4.41 12.66
C ILE A 132 7.64 -5.32 13.37
N ARG A 133 7.32 -6.60 13.51
CA ARG A 133 8.13 -7.61 14.24
C ARG A 133 8.35 -8.89 13.43
N ILE A 134 8.08 -8.85 12.13
CA ILE A 134 8.44 -9.90 11.19
C ILE A 134 9.36 -9.31 10.11
N PRO A 135 10.24 -10.09 9.47
CA PRO A 135 11.02 -9.62 8.33
C PRO A 135 10.11 -9.09 7.22
N MET A 136 10.34 -7.85 6.81
CA MET A 136 9.55 -7.22 5.75
C MET A 136 10.44 -6.47 4.77
N LEU A 137 10.38 -6.87 3.50
CA LEU A 137 11.08 -6.21 2.40
C LEU A 137 10.17 -5.16 1.77
N PHE A 138 10.67 -3.94 1.67
CA PHE A 138 10.02 -2.84 0.96
C PHE A 138 10.82 -2.53 -0.31
N LEU A 139 10.15 -2.54 -1.44
CA LEU A 139 10.69 -2.28 -2.75
C LEU A 139 10.04 -1.02 -3.32
N ASN A 140 10.83 0.05 -3.48
CA ASN A 140 10.38 1.30 -4.09
C ASN A 140 11.36 1.73 -5.18
N SER A 141 10.86 2.45 -6.18
CA SER A 141 11.64 3.06 -7.22
C SER A 141 11.81 4.56 -6.97
N LEU A 142 12.97 5.12 -7.30
CA LEU A 142 13.24 6.55 -7.14
C LEU A 142 12.56 7.41 -8.21
N ASP A 143 12.21 6.81 -9.35
CA ASP A 143 11.45 7.43 -10.44
C ASP A 143 9.92 7.24 -10.31
N ASP A 144 9.44 6.68 -9.19
CA ASP A 144 8.00 6.48 -8.94
C ASP A 144 7.26 7.82 -8.88
N PRO A 145 6.32 8.10 -9.80
CA PRO A 145 5.60 9.37 -9.83
C PRO A 145 4.50 9.50 -8.76
N ILE A 146 4.17 8.41 -8.07
CA ILE A 146 3.15 8.34 -7.01
C ILE A 146 3.83 8.33 -5.64
N CYS A 147 4.69 7.35 -5.41
CA CYS A 147 5.38 7.14 -4.14
C CYS A 147 6.77 7.81 -4.17
N ILE A 148 6.79 9.12 -4.34
CA ILE A 148 8.00 9.90 -4.55
C ILE A 148 8.99 9.78 -3.39
N ARG A 149 10.30 9.84 -3.72
CA ARG A 149 11.39 9.73 -2.75
C ARG A 149 11.24 10.55 -1.47
N PRO A 150 10.77 11.84 -1.50
CA PRO A 150 10.60 12.64 -0.28
C PRO A 150 9.53 12.11 0.70
N LEU A 151 8.71 11.14 0.28
CA LEU A 151 7.69 10.51 1.11
C LEU A 151 8.11 9.14 1.66
N ILE A 152 9.33 8.69 1.36
CA ILE A 152 9.89 7.46 1.92
C ILE A 152 10.38 7.75 3.35
N PRO A 153 9.91 7.01 4.37
CA PRO A 153 10.21 7.27 5.77
C PRO A 153 11.56 6.61 6.16
N PHE A 154 12.68 7.18 5.72
CA PHE A 154 14.02 6.62 5.92
C PHE A 154 14.39 6.40 7.39
N GLU A 155 13.91 7.26 8.29
CA GLU A 155 14.20 7.16 9.73
C GLU A 155 13.59 5.90 10.34
N GLU A 156 12.37 5.56 9.97
CA GLU A 156 11.68 4.35 10.42
C GLU A 156 12.41 3.09 9.94
N PHE A 157 12.93 3.10 8.70
CA PHE A 157 13.73 2.00 8.17
C PHE A 157 15.07 1.86 8.91
N ALA A 158 15.73 2.95 9.22
CA ALA A 158 17.00 2.93 9.94
C ALA A 158 16.84 2.45 11.40
N SER A 159 15.67 2.64 11.99
CA SER A 159 15.41 2.35 13.40
C SER A 159 14.84 0.97 13.70
N ASN A 160 14.27 0.27 12.70
CA ASN A 160 13.63 -1.03 12.89
C ASN A 160 14.38 -2.15 12.14
N PRO A 161 15.04 -3.09 12.84
CA PRO A 161 15.84 -4.15 12.23
C PRO A 161 15.04 -5.20 11.46
N TYR A 162 13.72 -5.20 11.57
CA TYR A 162 12.85 -6.08 10.79
C TYR A 162 12.57 -5.57 9.38
N LEU A 163 12.90 -4.30 9.09
CA LEU A 163 12.61 -3.67 7.81
C LEU A 163 13.84 -3.68 6.91
N VAL A 164 13.65 -4.10 5.68
CA VAL A 164 14.64 -3.99 4.61
C VAL A 164 14.07 -3.07 3.53
N LEU A 165 14.73 -1.94 3.27
CA LEU A 165 14.37 -1.03 2.18
C LEU A 165 15.30 -1.27 0.99
N ALA A 166 14.74 -1.70 -0.12
CA ALA A 166 15.41 -1.80 -1.41
C ALA A 166 14.91 -0.68 -2.33
N LEU A 167 15.84 0.14 -2.82
CA LEU A 167 15.54 1.23 -3.74
C LEU A 167 16.20 0.94 -5.09
N THR A 168 15.47 1.21 -6.16
CA THR A 168 15.96 1.14 -7.53
C THR A 168 15.89 2.52 -8.16
N ASP A 169 16.81 2.81 -9.06
CA ASP A 169 16.80 4.09 -9.79
C ASP A 169 15.59 4.18 -10.73
N ASP A 170 15.28 3.05 -11.39
CA ASP A 170 14.20 2.91 -12.35
C ASP A 170 13.22 1.81 -11.92
N GLY A 171 11.94 1.95 -12.32
CA GLY A 171 10.90 0.95 -12.05
C GLY A 171 9.49 1.53 -12.12
N GLY A 172 9.36 2.83 -12.08
CA GLY A 172 8.08 3.52 -11.98
C GLY A 172 7.32 3.10 -10.73
N HIS A 173 6.00 3.18 -10.77
CA HIS A 173 5.19 2.85 -9.58
C HIS A 173 5.20 1.35 -9.24
N ILE A 174 4.93 0.48 -10.19
CA ILE A 174 4.90 -0.98 -10.03
C ILE A 174 5.32 -1.72 -11.30
N GLY A 175 5.98 -1.03 -12.23
CA GLY A 175 6.32 -1.59 -13.53
C GLY A 175 7.43 -2.61 -13.45
N TYR A 176 8.59 -2.19 -12.95
CA TYR A 176 9.77 -3.03 -12.77
C TYR A 176 10.06 -3.93 -13.96
N VAL A 177 9.93 -3.37 -15.18
CA VAL A 177 10.07 -4.10 -16.43
C VAL A 177 11.44 -3.82 -17.02
N GLY A 178 12.16 -4.85 -17.43
CA GLY A 178 13.49 -4.75 -18.02
C GLY A 178 13.73 -5.72 -19.17
N GLY A 179 14.84 -5.48 -19.90
CA GLY A 179 15.32 -6.32 -20.99
C GLY A 179 14.72 -5.98 -22.36
N LEU A 180 15.30 -6.57 -23.41
CA LEU A 180 14.83 -6.43 -24.81
C LEU A 180 13.41 -6.98 -25.00
N TRP A 181 13.08 -8.03 -24.27
CA TRP A 181 11.73 -8.57 -24.14
C TRP A 181 11.22 -8.19 -22.75
N PRO A 182 10.21 -7.30 -22.67
CA PRO A 182 9.74 -6.79 -21.40
C PRO A 182 9.32 -7.92 -20.44
N LYS A 183 10.10 -8.09 -19.37
CA LYS A 183 9.79 -9.03 -18.28
C LYS A 183 9.87 -8.30 -16.96
N SER A 184 8.95 -8.61 -16.06
CA SER A 184 9.04 -8.15 -14.68
C SER A 184 10.26 -8.83 -14.02
N TRP A 185 11.18 -8.03 -13.49
CA TRP A 185 12.36 -8.54 -12.79
C TRP A 185 12.13 -8.65 -11.27
N ILE A 186 11.04 -8.08 -10.78
CA ILE A 186 10.72 -8.06 -9.34
C ILE A 186 10.44 -9.46 -8.78
N GLU A 187 10.02 -10.40 -9.62
CA GLU A 187 9.76 -11.78 -9.22
C GLU A 187 10.98 -12.45 -8.59
N HIS A 188 12.18 -12.13 -9.10
CA HIS A 188 13.42 -12.73 -8.62
C HIS A 188 13.77 -12.28 -7.18
N PRO A 189 13.90 -11.00 -6.83
CA PRO A 189 14.21 -10.57 -5.46
C PRO A 189 13.11 -10.96 -4.48
N VAL A 190 11.84 -10.96 -4.87
CA VAL A 190 10.72 -11.41 -4.03
C VAL A 190 10.86 -12.89 -3.70
N SER A 191 11.11 -13.73 -4.72
CA SER A 191 11.27 -15.18 -4.52
C SER A 191 12.49 -15.48 -3.66
N GLN A 192 13.62 -14.80 -3.89
CA GLN A 192 14.84 -14.97 -3.07
C GLN A 192 14.59 -14.59 -1.61
N PHE A 193 13.92 -13.47 -1.37
CA PHE A 193 13.59 -13.05 -0.01
C PHE A 193 12.72 -14.09 0.70
N PHE A 194 11.65 -14.57 0.07
CA PHE A 194 10.79 -15.59 0.68
C PHE A 194 11.51 -16.91 0.90
N GLN A 195 12.36 -17.36 -0.03
CA GLN A 195 13.17 -18.56 0.15
C GLN A 195 14.13 -18.44 1.33
N ALA A 196 14.81 -17.30 1.46
CA ALA A 196 15.69 -17.04 2.60
C ALA A 196 14.91 -17.08 3.92
N MET A 197 13.74 -16.45 3.99
CA MET A 197 12.91 -16.44 5.19
C MET A 197 12.34 -17.82 5.51
N LEU A 198 12.02 -18.63 4.51
CA LEU A 198 11.54 -19.99 4.71
C LEU A 198 12.60 -20.89 5.38
N VAL A 199 13.85 -20.79 4.92
CA VAL A 199 14.98 -21.55 5.51
C VAL A 199 15.20 -21.19 6.98
N HIS A 200 15.03 -19.89 7.33
CA HIS A 200 15.18 -19.42 8.71
C HIS A 200 13.98 -19.71 9.62
N ALA A 201 12.79 -19.90 9.05
CA ALA A 201 11.57 -20.20 9.82
C ALA A 201 11.45 -21.68 10.24
N GLU A 202 12.15 -22.60 9.56
CA GLU A 202 11.99 -24.04 9.79
C GLU A 202 12.46 -24.58 11.15
N PRO A 203 13.44 -24.02 11.89
CA PRO A 203 13.87 -24.60 13.17
C PRO A 203 13.06 -24.23 14.40
N SER A 204 12.40 -23.06 14.42
CA SER A 204 11.82 -22.51 15.65
C SER A 204 10.34 -22.86 15.88
N GLN A 205 9.60 -23.25 14.85
CA GLN A 205 8.18 -23.59 14.99
C GLN A 205 7.89 -25.10 15.15
N ARG A 206 8.90 -25.96 15.02
CA ARG A 206 8.76 -27.42 15.26
C ARG A 206 9.05 -27.87 16.70
N GLY A 207 9.51 -26.97 17.55
CA GLY A 207 10.06 -27.31 18.88
C GLY A 207 9.15 -27.15 20.09
N GLU A 208 7.96 -26.55 19.98
CA GLU A 208 7.16 -26.20 21.17
C GLU A 208 5.70 -26.69 21.13
N GLN A 209 5.40 -27.79 20.48
CA GLN A 209 4.12 -28.50 20.69
C GLN A 209 4.34 -30.03 20.59
N LEU A 210 5.03 -30.59 21.56
CA LEU A 210 4.91 -32.01 21.98
C LEU A 210 4.65 -32.07 23.49
#